data_0fa99078d4e3c4f548bb283844e80fc2
#
_entry.id   0fa99078d4e3c4f548bb283844e80fc2
#
_cell.length_a   1.000
_cell.length_b   1.000
_cell.length_c   1.000
_cell.angle_alpha   90.00
_cell.angle_beta   90.00
_cell.angle_gamma   90.00
#
_symmetry.space_group_name_H-M   'P 1'
#
loop_
_entity.id
_entity.type
_entity.pdbx_description
1 polymer ?
#
loop_
_entity_poly.entity_id
_entity_poly.type
_entity_poly.pdbx_seq_one_letter_code
_entity_poly.pdbx_strand_id
1 'polypeptide(L)'
;ILDEIGRGTSTFDGLSIAWAVVEHIANTKLLGAKTLFATHYHELTELEGTLDGVNNYCIAVKEKGDDIVFLRKIIKGGADKSYGIQVAKLAGVPDVVIERAKELVTELSDADISQKAKDIAQYSQKLDKLNKEYRKVDELEVKQMSLFDTVSDNDIVADIKNLDIGHMTPIDALNTLYKLQEKINNRW
;
A
#
# COMPACT_ATOMS: atom_id res chain seq x y z
N ILE A 1 3.02 12.28 -6.54
CA ILE A 1 3.29 12.46 -5.09
C ILE A 1 2.31 11.57 -4.35
N LEU A 2 2.85 10.69 -3.50
CA LEU A 2 2.09 9.80 -2.63
C LEU A 2 2.46 10.13 -1.19
N ASP A 3 1.46 10.18 -0.31
CA ASP A 3 1.62 10.61 1.07
C ASP A 3 0.86 9.65 1.98
N GLU A 4 1.56 9.08 2.98
CA GLU A 4 1.01 8.20 4.01
C GLU A 4 0.18 7.00 3.48
N ILE A 5 0.61 6.40 2.37
CA ILE A 5 -0.03 5.19 1.84
C ILE A 5 0.03 4.06 2.87
N GLY A 6 -1.10 3.39 3.10
CA GLY A 6 -1.23 2.31 4.09
C GLY A 6 -1.58 2.80 5.51
N ARG A 7 -1.77 4.12 5.71
CA ARG A 7 -2.23 4.66 7.00
C ARG A 7 -3.72 4.36 7.22
N GLY A 8 -4.09 4.04 8.46
CA GLY A 8 -5.48 3.81 8.85
C GLY A 8 -5.92 2.34 8.89
N THR A 9 -4.99 1.42 8.66
CA THR A 9 -5.19 -0.03 8.86
C THR A 9 -4.15 -0.59 9.83
N SER A 10 -4.09 -1.92 10.00
CA SER A 10 -3.05 -2.54 10.83
C SER A 10 -1.65 -2.24 10.28
N THR A 11 -0.65 -2.20 11.15
CA THR A 11 0.73 -1.87 10.75
C THR A 11 1.23 -2.78 9.63
N PHE A 12 0.99 -4.09 9.73
CA PHE A 12 1.46 -5.04 8.73
C PHE A 12 0.73 -4.92 7.40
N ASP A 13 -0.59 -4.71 7.41
CA ASP A 13 -1.37 -4.50 6.18
C ASP A 13 -0.93 -3.21 5.49
N GLY A 14 -0.81 -2.12 6.25
CA GLY A 14 -0.39 -0.84 5.74
C GLY A 14 1.01 -0.86 5.13
N LEU A 15 1.98 -1.47 5.84
CA LEU A 15 3.34 -1.66 5.35
C LEU A 15 3.37 -2.51 4.08
N SER A 16 2.62 -3.61 4.05
CA SER A 16 2.58 -4.50 2.88
C SER A 16 2.03 -3.80 1.64
N ILE A 17 0.97 -3.01 1.81
CA ILE A 17 0.39 -2.21 0.72
C ILE A 17 1.40 -1.16 0.25
N ALA A 18 2.01 -0.40 1.17
CA ALA A 18 2.98 0.64 0.85
C ALA A 18 4.19 0.05 0.11
N TRP A 19 4.71 -1.07 0.57
CA TRP A 19 5.81 -1.81 -0.05
C TRP A 19 5.49 -2.22 -1.49
N ALA A 20 4.37 -2.91 -1.69
CA ALA A 20 3.94 -3.36 -3.01
C ALA A 20 3.72 -2.20 -3.99
N VAL A 21 3.19 -1.06 -3.51
CA VAL A 21 3.03 0.16 -4.31
C VAL A 21 4.38 0.71 -4.76
N VAL A 22 5.38 0.78 -3.87
CA VAL A 22 6.73 1.25 -4.22
C VAL A 22 7.38 0.32 -5.25
N GLU A 23 7.32 -0.99 -5.05
CA GLU A 23 7.83 -1.99 -6.01
C GLU A 23 7.18 -1.83 -7.38
N HIS A 24 5.86 -1.66 -7.43
CA HIS A 24 5.13 -1.48 -8.68
C HIS A 24 5.54 -0.20 -9.42
N ILE A 25 5.68 0.92 -8.71
CA ILE A 25 6.07 2.21 -9.30
C ILE A 25 7.53 2.21 -9.76
N ALA A 26 8.43 1.62 -8.98
CA ALA A 26 9.85 1.54 -9.30
C ALA A 26 10.13 0.64 -10.51
N ASN A 27 9.22 -0.29 -10.82
CA ASN A 27 9.38 -1.19 -11.96
C ASN A 27 9.27 -0.40 -13.28
N THR A 28 10.40 -0.13 -13.91
CA THR A 28 10.50 0.65 -15.16
C THR A 28 9.80 -0.01 -16.36
N LYS A 29 9.55 -1.31 -16.30
CA LYS A 29 8.83 -2.03 -17.36
C LYS A 29 7.30 -1.90 -17.22
N LEU A 30 6.82 -1.66 -16.01
CA LEU A 30 5.39 -1.48 -15.73
C LEU A 30 5.01 -0.01 -15.73
N LEU A 31 5.66 0.79 -14.90
CA LEU A 31 5.31 2.20 -14.71
C LEU A 31 6.53 3.12 -14.81
N GLY A 32 7.59 2.89 -14.02
CA GLY A 32 8.82 3.67 -14.03
C GLY A 32 8.61 5.17 -13.80
N ALA A 33 7.65 5.55 -12.96
CA ALA A 33 7.26 6.92 -12.77
C ALA A 33 8.20 7.65 -11.80
N LYS A 34 8.51 8.94 -12.08
CA LYS A 34 9.17 9.81 -11.11
C LYS A 34 8.20 10.10 -9.95
N THR A 35 8.53 9.60 -8.76
CA THR A 35 7.63 9.63 -7.61
C THR A 35 8.31 10.21 -6.39
N LEU A 36 7.56 11.02 -5.63
CA LEU A 36 7.85 11.35 -4.24
C LEU A 36 6.89 10.54 -3.38
N PHE A 37 7.44 9.74 -2.47
CA PHE A 37 6.69 8.87 -1.58
C PHE A 37 7.01 9.24 -0.14
N ALA A 38 6.07 9.89 0.55
CA ALA A 38 6.19 10.22 1.96
C ALA A 38 5.55 9.12 2.80
N THR A 39 6.26 8.65 3.82
CA THR A 39 5.81 7.55 4.68
C THR A 39 6.42 7.63 6.07
N HIS A 40 5.78 6.97 7.01
CA HIS A 40 6.28 6.74 8.37
C HIS A 40 6.83 5.32 8.56
N TYR A 41 6.77 4.48 7.53
CA TYR A 41 7.30 3.11 7.59
C TYR A 41 8.82 3.12 7.36
N HIS A 42 9.59 2.96 8.44
CA HIS A 42 11.06 2.91 8.37
C HIS A 42 11.56 1.71 7.58
N GLU A 43 10.81 0.62 7.58
CA GLU A 43 11.13 -0.62 6.87
C GLU A 43 11.27 -0.41 5.36
N LEU A 44 10.59 0.58 4.80
CA LEU A 44 10.70 0.93 3.37
C LEU A 44 12.07 1.48 2.99
N THR A 45 12.89 1.91 3.96
CA THR A 45 14.26 2.35 3.69
C THR A 45 15.15 1.24 3.15
N GLU A 46 14.82 -0.03 3.44
CA GLU A 46 15.54 -1.20 2.92
C GLU A 46 15.38 -1.37 1.39
N LEU A 47 14.44 -0.66 0.77
CA LEU A 47 14.24 -0.68 -0.68
C LEU A 47 15.34 0.07 -1.43
N GLU A 48 16.04 1.04 -0.82
CA GLU A 48 17.27 1.60 -1.38
C GLU A 48 18.36 0.53 -1.41
N GLY A 49 18.89 0.24 -2.57
CA GLY A 49 19.85 -0.86 -2.77
C GLY A 49 19.22 -2.21 -3.15
N THR A 50 17.91 -2.37 -2.96
CA THR A 50 17.16 -3.55 -3.40
C THR A 50 16.47 -3.28 -4.73
N LEU A 51 15.94 -2.08 -4.92
CA LEU A 51 15.26 -1.64 -6.14
C LEU A 51 16.06 -0.52 -6.82
N ASP A 52 16.28 -0.69 -8.12
CA ASP A 52 16.92 0.34 -8.93
C ASP A 52 16.07 1.62 -8.98
N GLY A 53 16.72 2.77 -8.75
CA GLY A 53 16.07 4.08 -8.83
C GLY A 53 15.35 4.53 -7.55
N VAL A 54 15.31 3.71 -6.49
CA VAL A 54 14.82 4.11 -5.17
C VAL A 54 15.94 4.80 -4.38
N ASN A 55 15.64 5.95 -3.80
CA ASN A 55 16.56 6.71 -2.96
C ASN A 55 15.84 7.21 -1.72
N ASN A 56 16.47 7.06 -0.56
CA ASN A 56 15.94 7.50 0.72
C ASN A 56 16.35 8.93 1.05
N TYR A 57 15.42 9.66 1.60
CA TYR A 57 15.62 11.00 2.12
C TYR A 57 14.86 11.15 3.43
N CYS A 58 15.38 11.93 4.35
CA CYS A 58 14.73 12.25 5.61
C CYS A 58 14.84 13.73 5.96
N ILE A 59 14.02 14.16 6.90
CA ILE A 59 14.11 15.49 7.48
C ILE A 59 15.27 15.52 8.48
N ALA A 60 16.18 16.48 8.33
CA ALA A 60 17.29 16.66 9.27
C ALA A 60 16.77 17.11 10.64
N VAL A 61 17.17 16.42 11.69
CA VAL A 61 16.82 16.69 13.07
C VAL A 61 18.11 16.92 13.86
N LYS A 62 18.12 17.90 14.75
CA LYS A 62 19.18 18.12 15.71
C LYS A 62 18.70 17.70 17.10
N GLU A 63 19.35 16.70 17.67
CA GLU A 63 19.10 16.25 19.03
C GLU A 63 19.87 17.15 20.04
N LYS A 64 19.21 17.51 21.12
CA LYS A 64 19.82 18.25 22.23
C LYS A 64 19.32 17.64 23.54
N GLY A 65 20.01 16.61 24.02
CA GLY A 65 19.53 15.77 25.13
C GLY A 65 18.22 15.09 24.74
N ASP A 66 17.19 15.24 25.55
CA ASP A 66 15.83 14.71 25.30
C ASP A 66 14.99 15.56 24.36
N ASP A 67 15.50 16.72 23.94
CA ASP A 67 14.78 17.65 23.06
C ASP A 67 15.26 17.53 21.61
N ILE A 68 14.37 17.82 20.68
CA ILE A 68 14.66 17.78 19.24
C ILE A 68 14.31 19.11 18.57
N VAL A 69 15.09 19.44 17.53
CA VAL A 69 14.83 20.59 16.68
C VAL A 69 14.80 20.10 15.21
N PHE A 70 13.67 20.25 14.55
CA PHE A 70 13.56 20.02 13.12
C PHE A 70 14.24 21.12 12.32
N LEU A 71 15.27 20.78 11.56
CA LEU A 71 16.04 21.77 10.80
C LEU A 71 15.36 22.19 9.48
N ARG A 72 14.23 21.57 9.14
CA ARG A 72 13.47 21.84 7.90
C ARG A 72 14.32 21.69 6.63
N LYS A 73 15.25 20.76 6.65
CA LYS A 73 16.09 20.40 5.52
C LYS A 73 15.93 18.93 5.22
N ILE A 74 15.83 18.61 3.94
CA ILE A 74 15.82 17.24 3.44
C ILE A 74 17.28 16.85 3.19
N ILE A 75 17.69 15.72 3.76
CA ILE A 75 19.03 15.13 3.58
C ILE A 75 18.91 13.71 3.02
N LYS A 76 19.94 13.25 2.35
CA LYS A 76 20.00 11.88 1.83
C LYS A 76 20.16 10.89 2.98
N GLY A 77 19.45 9.76 2.88
CA GLY A 77 19.46 8.68 3.86
C GLY A 77 18.10 8.43 4.48
N GLY A 78 17.94 7.27 5.09
CA GLY A 78 16.75 6.91 5.88
C GLY A 78 16.76 7.59 7.26
N ALA A 79 15.61 7.66 7.90
CA ALA A 79 15.51 8.03 9.31
C ALA A 79 15.65 6.76 10.15
N ASP A 80 16.70 6.69 10.97
CA ASP A 80 16.96 5.52 11.83
C ASP A 80 16.11 5.50 13.10
N LYS A 81 15.47 6.63 13.43
CA LYS A 81 14.71 6.81 14.67
C LYS A 81 13.38 7.50 14.41
N SER A 82 12.36 7.07 15.14
CA SER A 82 11.10 7.79 15.27
C SER A 82 11.22 8.85 16.37
N TYR A 83 10.66 10.02 16.12
CA TYR A 83 10.63 11.13 17.09
C TYR A 83 9.22 11.38 17.67
N GLY A 84 8.32 10.41 17.55
CA GLY A 84 6.93 10.55 18.00
C GLY A 84 6.79 10.93 19.47
N ILE A 85 7.59 10.32 20.36
CA ILE A 85 7.58 10.61 21.81
C ILE A 85 8.08 12.03 22.09
N GLN A 86 9.15 12.47 21.42
CA GLN A 86 9.68 13.82 21.55
C GLN A 86 8.68 14.87 21.04
N VAL A 87 8.01 14.58 19.93
CA VAL A 87 6.92 15.44 19.40
C VAL A 87 5.76 15.50 20.38
N ALA A 88 5.36 14.37 20.98
CA ALA A 88 4.31 14.34 22.01
C ALA A 88 4.67 15.21 23.22
N LYS A 89 5.93 15.17 23.68
CA LYS A 89 6.44 16.05 24.73
C LYS A 89 6.35 17.51 24.33
N LEU A 90 6.78 17.88 23.12
CA LEU A 90 6.67 19.24 22.60
C LEU A 90 5.20 19.72 22.47
N ALA A 91 4.27 18.79 22.21
CA ALA A 91 2.85 19.06 22.17
C ALA A 91 2.19 19.19 23.55
N GLY A 92 2.95 19.03 24.64
CA GLY A 92 2.45 19.21 26.02
C GLY A 92 1.78 17.97 26.62
N VAL A 93 2.07 16.77 26.08
CA VAL A 93 1.64 15.53 26.74
C VAL A 93 2.33 15.41 28.10
N PRO A 94 1.60 15.04 29.19
CA PRO A 94 2.16 14.97 30.54
C PRO A 94 3.40 14.07 30.65
N ASP A 95 4.40 14.49 31.44
CA ASP A 95 5.68 13.79 31.57
C ASP A 95 5.51 12.32 32.01
N VAL A 96 4.55 12.01 32.87
CA VAL A 96 4.28 10.65 33.32
C VAL A 96 3.88 9.73 32.14
N VAL A 97 3.18 10.26 31.14
CA VAL A 97 2.80 9.51 29.92
C VAL A 97 4.01 9.37 29.01
N ILE A 98 4.81 10.42 28.88
CA ILE A 98 6.04 10.40 28.08
C ILE A 98 7.04 9.37 28.61
N GLU A 99 7.29 9.34 29.92
CA GLU A 99 8.20 8.36 30.51
C GLU A 99 7.70 6.92 30.31
N ARG A 100 6.40 6.68 30.53
CA ARG A 100 5.83 5.34 30.27
C ARG A 100 5.93 4.95 28.80
N ALA A 101 5.72 5.89 27.88
CA ALA A 101 5.88 5.63 26.45
C ALA A 101 7.32 5.26 26.05
N LYS A 102 8.33 5.88 26.67
CA LYS A 102 9.75 5.52 26.48
C LYS A 102 10.05 4.08 26.91
N GLU A 103 9.53 3.67 28.09
CA GLU A 103 9.67 2.30 28.57
C GLU A 103 9.06 1.30 27.59
N LEU A 104 7.80 1.57 27.15
CA LEU A 104 7.08 0.69 26.23
C LEU A 104 7.77 0.59 24.86
N VAL A 105 8.34 1.67 24.33
CA VAL A 105 9.09 1.62 23.07
C VAL A 105 10.28 0.70 23.18
N THR A 106 11.00 0.72 24.31
CA THR A 106 12.14 -0.17 24.54
C THR A 106 11.68 -1.63 24.57
N GLU A 107 10.61 -1.94 25.31
CA GLU A 107 10.04 -3.30 25.38
C GLU A 107 9.54 -3.80 24.01
N LEU A 108 8.94 -2.91 23.19
CA LEU A 108 8.40 -3.27 21.87
C LEU A 108 9.47 -3.34 20.78
N SER A 109 10.55 -2.55 20.88
CA SER A 109 11.64 -2.54 19.88
C SER A 109 12.48 -3.82 19.93
N ASP A 110 12.55 -4.49 21.05
CA ASP A 110 13.25 -5.77 21.21
C ASP A 110 12.51 -6.93 20.51
N ALA A 111 11.25 -6.71 20.08
CA ALA A 111 10.44 -7.71 19.40
C ALA A 111 10.54 -7.59 17.87
N ASP A 112 11.65 -8.06 17.29
CA ASP A 112 11.80 -8.78 15.98
C ASP A 112 11.11 -8.25 14.68
N ILE A 113 10.66 -6.99 14.61
CA ILE A 113 10.04 -6.44 13.40
C ILE A 113 11.11 -6.15 12.34
N SER A 114 12.27 -5.68 12.73
CA SER A 114 13.39 -5.32 11.85
C SER A 114 13.99 -6.54 11.12
N GLN A 115 14.03 -7.70 11.77
CA GLN A 115 14.55 -8.92 11.14
C GLN A 115 13.61 -9.45 10.07
N LYS A 116 12.31 -9.44 10.31
CA LYS A 116 11.30 -9.86 9.33
C LYS A 116 11.28 -8.98 8.08
N ALA A 117 11.49 -7.66 8.21
CA ALA A 117 11.58 -6.75 7.08
C ALA A 117 12.79 -7.09 6.18
N LYS A 118 13.95 -7.40 6.78
CA LYS A 118 15.15 -7.83 6.04
C LYS A 118 14.93 -9.14 5.30
N ASP A 119 14.27 -10.09 5.92
CA ASP A 119 13.97 -11.40 5.34
C ASP A 119 13.02 -11.27 4.14
N ILE A 120 12.02 -10.38 4.21
CA ILE A 120 11.10 -10.08 3.09
C ILE A 120 11.86 -9.43 1.93
N ALA A 121 12.74 -8.46 2.18
CA ALA A 121 13.55 -7.81 1.16
C ALA A 121 14.45 -8.81 0.41
N GLN A 122 15.07 -9.75 1.13
CA GLN A 122 15.85 -10.83 0.52
C GLN A 122 15.01 -11.79 -0.30
N TYR A 123 13.77 -12.07 0.13
CA TYR A 123 12.84 -12.94 -0.59
C TYR A 123 12.37 -12.32 -1.91
N SER A 124 12.10 -11.02 -1.93
CA SER A 124 11.74 -10.27 -3.14
C SER A 124 12.84 -10.34 -4.22
N GLN A 125 14.12 -10.22 -3.83
CA GLN A 125 15.24 -10.41 -4.76
C GLN A 125 15.31 -11.83 -5.35
N LYS A 126 14.91 -12.82 -4.58
CA LYS A 126 14.89 -14.23 -5.03
C LYS A 126 13.75 -14.50 -6.00
N LEU A 127 12.59 -13.87 -5.79
CA LEU A 127 11.44 -13.93 -6.70
C LEU A 127 11.72 -13.25 -8.03
N ASP A 128 12.43 -12.13 -8.07
CA ASP A 128 12.84 -11.46 -9.31
C ASP A 128 13.79 -12.31 -10.15
N LYS A 129 14.68 -13.07 -9.52
CA LYS A 129 15.54 -14.04 -10.22
C LYS A 129 14.74 -15.21 -10.78
N LEU A 130 13.78 -15.75 -10.02
CA LEU A 130 12.89 -16.83 -10.45
C LEU A 130 11.95 -16.37 -11.58
N ASN A 131 11.38 -15.17 -11.51
CA ASN A 131 10.55 -14.60 -12.57
C ASN A 131 11.30 -14.36 -13.89
N LYS A 132 12.63 -14.19 -13.86
CA LYS A 132 13.44 -14.17 -15.08
C LYS A 132 13.56 -15.54 -15.75
N GLU A 133 13.46 -16.64 -15.01
CA GLU A 133 13.45 -18.00 -15.55
C GLU A 133 12.07 -18.43 -16.06
N TYR A 134 10.99 -17.99 -15.42
CA TYR A 134 9.61 -18.32 -15.83
C TYR A 134 9.08 -17.55 -17.05
N ARG A 135 9.77 -16.51 -17.53
CA ARG A 135 9.37 -15.74 -18.72
C ARG A 135 9.65 -16.42 -20.08
N LYS A 136 10.00 -17.71 -20.08
CA LYS A 136 10.13 -18.50 -21.32
C LYS A 136 8.92 -19.40 -21.64
N VAL A 137 7.87 -19.33 -20.84
CA VAL A 137 6.69 -20.17 -21.07
C VAL A 137 5.44 -19.27 -21.13
N ASP A 138 4.90 -19.23 -22.32
CA ASP A 138 3.55 -18.86 -22.74
C ASP A 138 3.01 -17.45 -22.49
N GLU A 139 2.84 -16.76 -23.62
CA GLU A 139 1.75 -15.83 -23.91
C GLU A 139 0.38 -16.52 -23.72
N LEU A 140 -0.01 -16.82 -22.49
CA LEU A 140 -1.38 -17.14 -22.15
C LEU A 140 -1.98 -15.94 -21.43
N GLU A 141 -3.08 -15.45 -22.00
CA GLU A 141 -3.92 -14.36 -21.54
C GLU A 141 -4.00 -14.31 -20.01
N VAL A 142 -3.31 -13.36 -19.41
CA VAL A 142 -3.57 -12.97 -18.02
C VAL A 142 -4.92 -12.27 -18.04
N LYS A 143 -6.00 -13.00 -17.82
CA LYS A 143 -7.27 -12.42 -17.42
C LYS A 143 -6.96 -11.64 -16.13
N GLN A 144 -7.00 -10.34 -16.28
CA GLN A 144 -6.93 -9.40 -15.17
C GLN A 144 -8.11 -9.75 -14.24
N MET A 145 -7.82 -10.47 -13.14
CA MET A 145 -8.81 -10.67 -12.08
C MET A 145 -8.98 -9.30 -11.42
N SER A 146 -10.05 -8.62 -11.78
CA SER A 146 -10.46 -7.40 -11.10
C SER A 146 -10.77 -7.74 -9.64
N LEU A 147 -10.19 -6.99 -8.72
CA LEU A 147 -10.46 -7.10 -7.27
C LEU A 147 -11.93 -6.77 -6.93
N PHE A 148 -12.70 -6.34 -7.92
CA PHE A 148 -14.12 -5.98 -7.84
C PHE A 148 -15.06 -7.06 -8.41
N ASP A 149 -14.55 -8.24 -8.82
CA ASP A 149 -15.38 -9.41 -9.13
C ASP A 149 -15.88 -10.10 -7.83
N THR A 150 -16.30 -9.31 -6.87
CA THR A 150 -17.13 -9.79 -5.79
C THR A 150 -18.57 -9.73 -6.25
N VAL A 151 -19.14 -10.92 -6.44
CA VAL A 151 -20.56 -11.19 -6.70
C VAL A 151 -21.02 -10.84 -8.12
N SER A 152 -20.95 -11.82 -8.94
CA SER A 152 -21.67 -12.14 -10.20
C SER A 152 -22.75 -11.14 -10.71
N ASP A 153 -22.32 -9.96 -11.16
CA ASP A 153 -23.12 -9.16 -12.07
C ASP A 153 -23.09 -9.75 -13.50
N ASN A 154 -22.31 -10.81 -13.70
CA ASN A 154 -22.14 -11.47 -15.00
C ASN A 154 -23.44 -12.02 -15.57
N ASP A 155 -24.39 -12.45 -14.73
CA ASP A 155 -25.68 -12.94 -15.17
C ASP A 155 -26.61 -11.78 -15.62
N ILE A 156 -26.59 -10.62 -14.95
CA ILE A 156 -27.36 -9.43 -15.35
C ILE A 156 -26.79 -8.86 -16.64
N VAL A 157 -25.46 -8.79 -16.74
CA VAL A 157 -24.77 -8.36 -17.96
C VAL A 157 -25.04 -9.31 -19.12
N ALA A 158 -25.10 -10.62 -18.86
CA ALA A 158 -25.46 -11.61 -19.87
C ALA A 158 -26.94 -11.46 -20.31
N ASP A 159 -27.85 -11.27 -19.35
CA ASP A 159 -29.26 -11.01 -19.65
C ASP A 159 -29.42 -9.77 -20.55
N ILE A 160 -28.75 -8.67 -20.22
CA ILE A 160 -28.79 -7.44 -21.03
C ILE A 160 -28.20 -7.65 -22.43
N LYS A 161 -27.08 -8.35 -22.56
CA LYS A 161 -26.44 -8.63 -23.86
C LYS A 161 -27.28 -9.50 -24.77
N ASN A 162 -28.10 -10.39 -24.21
CA ASN A 162 -28.95 -11.32 -24.95
C ASN A 162 -30.34 -10.74 -25.28
N LEU A 163 -30.64 -9.49 -24.91
CA LEU A 163 -31.89 -8.83 -25.25
C LEU A 163 -31.96 -8.49 -26.74
N ASP A 164 -32.96 -8.98 -27.42
CA ASP A 164 -33.27 -8.56 -28.79
C ASP A 164 -34.15 -7.31 -28.79
N ILE A 165 -33.53 -6.17 -28.53
CA ILE A 165 -34.22 -4.87 -28.41
C ILE A 165 -34.98 -4.48 -29.69
N GLY A 166 -34.49 -4.95 -30.85
CA GLY A 166 -35.09 -4.60 -32.15
C GLY A 166 -36.46 -5.21 -32.36
N HIS A 167 -36.81 -6.30 -31.68
CA HIS A 167 -38.07 -7.01 -31.79
C HIS A 167 -38.97 -6.92 -30.54
N MET A 168 -38.60 -6.10 -29.57
CA MET A 168 -39.39 -5.91 -28.35
C MET A 168 -40.45 -4.82 -28.51
N THR A 169 -41.62 -5.08 -27.97
CA THR A 169 -42.63 -4.01 -27.84
C THR A 169 -42.24 -3.09 -26.65
N PRO A 170 -42.72 -1.82 -26.60
CA PRO A 170 -42.45 -0.92 -25.47
C PRO A 170 -42.88 -1.50 -24.12
N ILE A 171 -43.94 -2.31 -24.08
CA ILE A 171 -44.43 -2.98 -22.85
C ILE A 171 -43.44 -4.09 -22.44
N ASP A 172 -42.95 -4.88 -23.41
CA ASP A 172 -41.97 -5.94 -23.12
C ASP A 172 -40.65 -5.35 -22.61
N ALA A 173 -40.19 -4.23 -23.19
CA ALA A 173 -39.02 -3.52 -22.76
C ALA A 173 -39.14 -3.02 -21.29
N LEU A 174 -40.30 -2.44 -20.95
CA LEU A 174 -40.57 -1.98 -19.58
C LEU A 174 -40.60 -3.15 -18.59
N ASN A 175 -41.26 -4.23 -18.93
CA ASN A 175 -41.32 -5.44 -18.08
C ASN A 175 -39.96 -6.08 -17.90
N THR A 176 -39.12 -6.06 -18.90
CA THR A 176 -37.75 -6.59 -18.85
C THR A 176 -36.87 -5.73 -17.93
N LEU A 177 -36.95 -4.40 -18.06
CA LEU A 177 -36.27 -3.46 -17.16
C LEU A 177 -36.71 -3.65 -15.70
N TYR A 178 -37.99 -3.84 -15.47
CA TYR A 178 -38.53 -4.11 -14.12
C TYR A 178 -37.95 -5.41 -13.52
N LYS A 179 -37.91 -6.49 -14.31
CA LYS A 179 -37.31 -7.76 -13.88
C LYS A 179 -35.81 -7.66 -13.56
N LEU A 180 -35.06 -6.92 -14.36
CA LEU A 180 -33.64 -6.68 -14.12
C LEU A 180 -33.44 -5.85 -12.85
N GLN A 181 -34.26 -4.83 -12.62
CA GLN A 181 -34.22 -4.03 -11.41
C GLN A 181 -34.57 -4.85 -10.15
N GLU A 182 -35.60 -5.70 -10.23
CA GLU A 182 -35.99 -6.60 -9.15
C GLU A 182 -34.87 -7.62 -8.84
N LYS A 183 -34.21 -8.14 -9.88
CA LYS A 183 -33.07 -9.05 -9.76
C LYS A 183 -31.87 -8.39 -9.08
N ILE A 184 -31.66 -7.08 -9.27
CA ILE A 184 -30.63 -6.30 -8.57
C ILE A 184 -31.05 -6.06 -7.11
N ASN A 185 -32.28 -5.62 -6.87
CA ASN A 185 -32.75 -5.26 -5.52
C ASN A 185 -32.86 -6.47 -4.56
N ASN A 186 -33.12 -7.67 -5.08
CA ASN A 186 -33.21 -8.89 -4.26
C ASN A 186 -31.85 -9.52 -3.91
N ARG A 187 -30.74 -8.88 -4.26
CA ARG A 187 -29.38 -9.33 -3.95
C ARG A 187 -28.75 -8.69 -2.71
N TRP A 188 -29.45 -7.70 -2.14
CA TRP A 188 -28.98 -6.96 -0.94
C TRP A 188 -29.90 -7.15 0.26
#